data_4b3f1dc49dd7bc33a0b20c38e2ca6c1f
#
_entry.id   4b3f1dc49dd7bc33a0b20c38e2ca6c1f
#
_cell.length_a   1.000
_cell.length_b   1.000
_cell.length_c   1.000
_cell.angle_alpha   90.00
_cell.angle_beta   90.00
_cell.angle_gamma   90.00
#
_symmetry.space_group_name_H-M   'P 1'
#
loop_
_entity.id
_entity.type
_entity.pdbx_description
1 polymer ?
#
loop_
_entity_poly.entity_id
_entity_poly.type
_entity_poly.pdbx_seq_one_letter_code
_entity_poly.pdbx_strand_id
1 'polypeptide(L)'
;MLFRSYFMTKRNVLPMHGAANLDKHGHTALFFGLSGTGKTTLSTDPERSLIGDDEHGWSEEGIFNFEGGCYAKTIRLSEEHEPQIWAALRSGALLENVILDPETRIPNYDDGRLTENTRAAYPLRYIENCSISGIGSHPKTVIFLTADAFGVLPPIAKLTREQAMYHFLSGYTSKLAGTERGITAPQVTFSACFGQCFFPLPPTVYADMLGQRLEQHPDTNVYLVNTGWSGGAYGVGHRISIKHTRAMVSAALNGDLETVKYKAHPIFKILVPETVPGVPHRILNPQNTWDDAEAYQHQAWELARRFADNFQQFSDASQQIIQAGPALEAS
;
A
#
# COMPACT_ATOMS: atom_id res chain seq x y z
N MET A 1 -15.46 -12.84 -0.07
CA MET A 1 -14.96 -11.65 -0.74
C MET A 1 -15.72 -11.32 -2.03
N LEU A 2 -15.62 -12.04 -3.13
CA LEU A 2 -16.26 -11.74 -4.42
C LEU A 2 -17.76 -11.42 -4.34
N PHE A 3 -18.51 -12.20 -3.56
CA PHE A 3 -19.94 -12.00 -3.37
C PHE A 3 -20.24 -10.63 -2.71
N ARG A 4 -19.53 -10.28 -1.64
CA ARG A 4 -19.67 -8.96 -0.99
C ARG A 4 -19.31 -7.83 -1.95
N SER A 5 -18.16 -7.92 -2.61
CA SER A 5 -17.71 -6.89 -3.57
C SER A 5 -18.76 -6.63 -4.66
N TYR A 6 -19.38 -7.69 -5.20
CA TYR A 6 -20.45 -7.52 -6.21
C TYR A 6 -21.65 -6.75 -5.67
N PHE A 7 -22.21 -7.17 -4.52
CA PHE A 7 -23.41 -6.54 -3.98
C PHE A 7 -23.18 -5.14 -3.42
N MET A 8 -22.00 -4.87 -2.85
CA MET A 8 -21.65 -3.54 -2.36
C MET A 8 -21.53 -2.55 -3.52
N THR A 9 -20.86 -2.93 -4.62
CA THR A 9 -20.77 -2.08 -5.81
C THR A 9 -22.17 -1.74 -6.37
N LYS A 10 -23.12 -2.70 -6.39
CA LYS A 10 -24.51 -2.45 -6.81
C LYS A 10 -25.27 -1.49 -5.89
N ARG A 11 -24.79 -1.26 -4.68
CA ARG A 11 -25.35 -0.33 -3.70
C ARG A 11 -24.53 0.96 -3.58
N ASN A 12 -23.73 1.28 -4.58
CA ASN A 12 -22.86 2.46 -4.60
C ASN A 12 -21.88 2.51 -3.42
N VAL A 13 -21.44 1.35 -2.93
CA VAL A 13 -20.35 1.23 -1.95
C VAL A 13 -19.11 0.74 -2.67
N LEU A 14 -18.01 1.49 -2.62
CA LEU A 14 -16.71 1.06 -3.15
C LEU A 14 -16.11 0.00 -2.23
N PRO A 15 -16.08 -1.29 -2.61
CA PRO A 15 -15.34 -2.29 -1.85
C PRO A 15 -13.85 -2.12 -2.10
N MET A 16 -13.04 -2.33 -1.07
CA MET A 16 -11.60 -2.09 -1.11
C MET A 16 -10.84 -3.23 -0.44
N HIS A 17 -9.75 -3.66 -1.06
CA HIS A 17 -8.72 -4.48 -0.43
C HIS A 17 -7.64 -3.54 0.12
N GLY A 18 -7.77 -3.18 1.38
CA GLY A 18 -6.92 -2.19 2.02
C GLY A 18 -7.20 -2.11 3.52
N ALA A 19 -6.25 -1.57 4.26
CA ALA A 19 -6.39 -1.29 5.69
C ALA A 19 -6.94 0.12 5.94
N ALA A 20 -7.53 0.33 7.11
CA ALA A 20 -8.02 1.65 7.52
C ALA A 20 -7.76 1.89 9.00
N ASN A 21 -7.43 3.13 9.35
CA ASN A 21 -7.30 3.58 10.73
C ASN A 21 -7.84 5.00 10.96
N LEU A 22 -7.99 5.37 12.22
CA LEU A 22 -8.44 6.69 12.68
C LEU A 22 -7.36 7.35 13.52
N ASP A 23 -7.21 8.67 13.40
CA ASP A 23 -6.50 9.44 14.41
C ASP A 23 -7.41 9.80 15.62
N LYS A 24 -6.84 10.45 16.64
CA LYS A 24 -7.57 10.92 17.82
C LYS A 24 -8.65 11.98 17.55
N HIS A 25 -8.65 12.56 16.35
CA HIS A 25 -9.64 13.56 15.90
C HIS A 25 -10.73 12.92 15.02
N GLY A 26 -10.65 11.61 14.77
CA GLY A 26 -11.59 10.87 13.92
C GLY A 26 -11.29 10.97 12.42
N HIS A 27 -10.10 11.47 12.02
CA HIS A 27 -9.71 11.49 10.62
C HIS A 27 -9.28 10.12 10.15
N THR A 28 -10.00 9.60 9.17
CA THR A 28 -9.72 8.29 8.58
C THR A 28 -8.55 8.35 7.59
N ALA A 29 -7.72 7.32 7.60
CA ALA A 29 -6.74 7.04 6.57
C ALA A 29 -6.98 5.64 5.97
N LEU A 30 -6.78 5.53 4.65
CA LEU A 30 -6.83 4.27 3.91
C LEU A 30 -5.45 3.89 3.40
N PHE A 31 -5.15 2.59 3.43
CA PHE A 31 -3.90 2.02 2.95
C PHE A 31 -4.19 0.90 1.96
N PHE A 32 -3.87 1.12 0.69
CA PHE A 32 -3.91 0.09 -0.32
C PHE A 32 -2.51 -0.48 -0.54
N GLY A 33 -2.42 -1.73 -0.90
CA GLY A 33 -1.15 -2.36 -1.21
C GLY A 33 -1.26 -3.88 -1.23
N LEU A 34 -0.46 -4.51 -2.06
CA LEU A 34 -0.36 -5.96 -2.16
C LEU A 34 0.48 -6.53 -1.02
N SER A 35 0.49 -7.85 -0.90
CA SER A 35 1.29 -8.55 0.11
C SER A 35 2.78 -8.15 0.04
N GLY A 36 3.38 -7.84 1.19
CA GLY A 36 4.79 -7.45 1.30
C GLY A 36 5.08 -5.97 1.10
N THR A 37 4.10 -5.12 0.78
CA THR A 37 4.29 -3.67 0.66
C THR A 37 4.30 -2.94 2.01
N GLY A 38 3.97 -3.62 3.11
CA GLY A 38 3.95 -3.05 4.46
C GLY A 38 2.58 -2.54 4.91
N LYS A 39 1.48 -2.92 4.23
CA LYS A 39 0.11 -2.47 4.55
C LYS A 39 -0.20 -2.62 6.04
N THR A 40 -0.13 -3.83 6.60
CA THR A 40 -0.43 -4.10 8.01
C THR A 40 0.52 -3.34 8.95
N THR A 41 1.83 -3.38 8.69
CA THR A 41 2.85 -2.71 9.52
C THR A 41 2.68 -1.19 9.59
N LEU A 42 2.19 -0.56 8.51
CA LEU A 42 2.04 0.90 8.42
C LEU A 42 0.64 1.38 8.84
N SER A 43 -0.39 0.54 8.73
CA SER A 43 -1.74 0.86 9.18
C SER A 43 -1.92 0.64 10.70
N THR A 44 -1.13 -0.27 11.28
CA THR A 44 -1.12 -0.57 12.72
C THR A 44 -0.15 0.38 13.42
N ASP A 45 -0.64 1.56 13.77
CA ASP A 45 0.11 2.63 14.44
C ASP A 45 -0.40 2.77 15.89
N PRO A 46 0.50 2.80 16.91
CA PRO A 46 0.07 2.94 18.31
C PRO A 46 -0.67 4.24 18.62
N GLU A 47 -0.47 5.29 17.83
CA GLU A 47 -1.16 6.58 18.01
C GLU A 47 -2.49 6.67 17.23
N ARG A 48 -2.86 5.63 16.49
CA ARG A 48 -4.08 5.59 15.65
C ARG A 48 -4.90 4.36 15.96
N SER A 49 -6.23 4.47 15.87
CA SER A 49 -7.15 3.36 16.11
C SER A 49 -7.39 2.57 14.83
N LEU A 50 -7.05 1.28 14.82
CA LEU A 50 -7.25 0.41 13.66
C LEU A 50 -8.75 0.17 13.44
N ILE A 51 -9.27 0.47 12.24
CA ILE A 51 -10.62 0.11 11.80
C ILE A 51 -10.62 -1.34 11.29
N GLY A 52 -9.61 -1.70 10.52
CA GLY A 52 -9.35 -3.04 10.00
C GLY A 52 -8.11 -3.08 9.12
N ASP A 53 -7.60 -4.27 8.83
CA ASP A 53 -6.32 -4.44 8.14
C ASP A 53 -6.41 -4.93 6.69
N ASP A 54 -7.61 -5.35 6.21
CA ASP A 54 -7.70 -5.99 4.90
C ASP A 54 -8.89 -5.57 4.03
N GLU A 55 -10.15 -5.63 4.51
CA GLU A 55 -11.35 -5.42 3.69
C GLU A 55 -12.28 -4.33 4.23
N HIS A 56 -12.54 -3.33 3.40
CA HIS A 56 -13.39 -2.18 3.75
C HIS A 56 -14.35 -1.81 2.64
N GLY A 57 -15.44 -1.10 3.03
CA GLY A 57 -16.32 -0.40 2.11
C GLY A 57 -16.24 1.12 2.30
N TRP A 58 -16.24 1.87 1.20
CA TRP A 58 -16.41 3.31 1.22
C TRP A 58 -17.83 3.66 0.73
N SER A 59 -18.69 3.97 1.67
CA SER A 59 -20.09 4.34 1.44
C SER A 59 -20.26 5.87 1.34
N GLU A 60 -21.50 6.32 1.29
CA GLU A 60 -21.86 7.75 1.38
C GLU A 60 -21.70 8.30 2.80
N GLU A 61 -21.60 7.44 3.81
CA GLU A 61 -21.47 7.82 5.21
C GLU A 61 -20.01 7.75 5.71
N GLY A 62 -19.09 7.16 4.92
CA GLY A 62 -17.70 6.99 5.28
C GLY A 62 -17.21 5.55 5.07
N ILE A 63 -16.16 5.19 5.80
CA ILE A 63 -15.49 3.88 5.74
C ILE A 63 -16.06 2.93 6.77
N PHE A 64 -16.19 1.65 6.42
CA PHE A 64 -16.51 0.61 7.36
C PHE A 64 -15.78 -0.69 7.04
N ASN A 65 -15.47 -1.45 8.10
CA ASN A 65 -14.79 -2.73 8.02
C ASN A 65 -15.78 -3.85 7.69
N PHE A 66 -15.39 -4.78 6.81
CA PHE A 66 -16.16 -6.00 6.51
C PHE A 66 -15.86 -7.16 7.45
N GLU A 67 -14.78 -7.09 8.23
CA GLU A 67 -14.21 -8.22 8.95
C GLU A 67 -14.08 -7.93 10.44
N GLY A 68 -14.24 -8.98 11.25
CA GLY A 68 -14.10 -8.89 12.71
C GLY A 68 -12.71 -9.26 13.22
N GLY A 69 -11.74 -9.50 12.35
CA GLY A 69 -10.41 -9.98 12.69
C GLY A 69 -9.32 -9.49 11.74
N CYS A 70 -8.09 -9.86 12.07
CA CYS A 70 -6.89 -9.59 11.29
C CYS A 70 -6.23 -10.90 10.87
N TYR A 71 -5.47 -10.84 9.75
CA TYR A 71 -4.72 -11.97 9.22
C TYR A 71 -3.31 -11.53 8.84
N ALA A 72 -2.42 -11.56 9.84
CA ALA A 72 -1.06 -11.01 9.73
C ALA A 72 -0.03 -12.06 9.29
N LYS A 73 1.02 -11.61 8.61
CA LYS A 73 2.23 -12.40 8.34
C LYS A 73 3.06 -12.48 9.62
N THR A 74 3.60 -13.68 9.93
CA THR A 74 4.34 -13.90 11.17
C THR A 74 5.80 -14.31 10.99
N ILE A 75 6.27 -14.53 9.75
CA ILE A 75 7.70 -14.82 9.53
C ILE A 75 8.56 -13.65 10.00
N ARG A 76 9.54 -13.92 10.86
CA ARG A 76 10.43 -12.92 11.50
C ARG A 76 9.68 -11.87 12.32
N LEU A 77 8.49 -12.22 12.81
CA LEU A 77 7.74 -11.35 13.72
C LEU A 77 8.52 -11.17 15.02
N SER A 78 8.68 -9.93 15.45
CA SER A 78 9.30 -9.60 16.74
C SER A 78 8.52 -8.52 17.47
N GLU A 79 8.61 -8.53 18.78
CA GLU A 79 8.01 -7.52 19.65
C GLU A 79 8.57 -6.11 19.38
N GLU A 80 9.86 -6.02 19.03
CA GLU A 80 10.54 -4.76 18.73
C GLU A 80 10.01 -4.07 17.47
N HIS A 81 9.71 -4.85 16.42
CA HIS A 81 9.32 -4.30 15.12
C HIS A 81 7.81 -4.13 14.96
N GLU A 82 7.02 -5.05 15.55
CA GLU A 82 5.55 -5.09 15.40
C GLU A 82 4.87 -5.42 16.76
N PRO A 83 5.03 -4.55 17.77
CA PRO A 83 4.60 -4.82 19.14
C PRO A 83 3.09 -5.09 19.27
N GLN A 84 2.24 -4.44 18.49
CA GLN A 84 0.78 -4.63 18.55
C GLN A 84 0.37 -5.99 17.99
N ILE A 85 0.98 -6.43 16.88
CA ILE A 85 0.72 -7.76 16.31
C ILE A 85 1.24 -8.83 17.28
N TRP A 86 2.46 -8.62 17.82
CA TRP A 86 3.05 -9.53 18.82
C TRP A 86 2.13 -9.73 20.03
N ALA A 87 1.63 -8.64 20.61
CA ALA A 87 0.73 -8.68 21.75
C ALA A 87 -0.65 -9.30 21.44
N ALA A 88 -1.10 -9.24 20.17
CA ALA A 88 -2.34 -9.86 19.72
C ALA A 88 -2.25 -11.39 19.58
N LEU A 89 -1.02 -11.96 19.50
CA LEU A 89 -0.80 -13.41 19.39
C LEU A 89 -0.87 -14.09 20.77
N ARG A 90 -2.05 -14.16 21.30
CA ARG A 90 -2.39 -14.76 22.58
C ARG A 90 -3.46 -15.84 22.43
N SER A 91 -3.85 -16.48 23.53
CA SER A 91 -4.89 -17.52 23.52
C SER A 91 -6.13 -17.09 22.72
N GLY A 92 -6.55 -17.92 21.77
CA GLY A 92 -7.62 -17.62 20.82
C GLY A 92 -7.15 -17.13 19.45
N ALA A 93 -5.85 -16.80 19.25
CA ALA A 93 -5.27 -16.62 17.94
C ALA A 93 -5.02 -17.98 17.26
N LEU A 94 -5.17 -18.03 15.93
CA LEU A 94 -4.87 -19.20 15.11
C LEU A 94 -3.55 -18.97 14.36
N LEU A 95 -2.65 -19.94 14.45
CA LEU A 95 -1.38 -19.91 13.72
C LEU A 95 -1.44 -20.87 12.52
N GLU A 96 -1.01 -20.39 11.36
CA GLU A 96 -0.94 -21.17 10.13
C GLU A 96 0.51 -21.26 9.66
N ASN A 97 0.95 -22.50 9.36
CA ASN A 97 2.31 -22.83 8.93
C ASN A 97 3.43 -22.44 9.92
N VAL A 98 3.10 -22.07 11.13
CA VAL A 98 4.07 -21.74 12.18
C VAL A 98 4.51 -23.00 12.89
N ILE A 99 5.82 -23.21 13.01
CA ILE A 99 6.38 -24.32 13.77
C ILE A 99 6.30 -24.01 15.25
N LEU A 100 5.78 -24.96 16.01
CA LEU A 100 5.76 -24.94 17.47
C LEU A 100 6.87 -25.83 18.01
N ASP A 101 7.54 -25.38 19.05
CA ASP A 101 8.40 -26.27 19.83
C ASP A 101 7.57 -27.42 20.41
N PRO A 102 7.98 -28.69 20.25
CA PRO A 102 7.15 -29.84 20.61
C PRO A 102 6.92 -29.98 22.11
N GLU A 103 7.84 -29.49 22.95
CA GLU A 103 7.75 -29.61 24.41
C GLU A 103 7.09 -28.40 25.04
N THR A 104 7.57 -27.20 24.71
CA THR A 104 7.11 -25.95 25.30
C THR A 104 5.88 -25.35 24.62
N ARG A 105 5.56 -25.79 23.39
CA ARG A 105 4.50 -25.25 22.52
C ARG A 105 4.70 -23.78 22.14
N ILE A 106 5.87 -23.26 22.34
CA ILE A 106 6.22 -21.87 21.96
C ILE A 106 6.37 -21.79 20.45
N PRO A 107 5.71 -20.81 19.78
CA PRO A 107 5.86 -20.58 18.34
C PRO A 107 7.27 -20.10 17.98
N ASN A 108 7.84 -20.66 16.92
CA ASN A 108 9.08 -20.18 16.32
C ASN A 108 8.77 -19.41 15.02
N TYR A 109 8.76 -18.11 15.11
CA TYR A 109 8.44 -17.23 13.96
C TYR A 109 9.59 -17.10 12.96
N ASP A 110 10.80 -17.55 13.30
CA ASP A 110 11.96 -17.54 12.39
C ASP A 110 12.05 -18.82 11.54
N ASP A 111 11.26 -19.83 11.87
CA ASP A 111 11.31 -21.13 11.22
C ASP A 111 10.41 -21.19 9.97
N GLY A 112 11.03 -20.98 8.82
CA GLY A 112 10.38 -21.06 7.50
C GLY A 112 10.45 -22.44 6.82
N ARG A 113 10.77 -23.54 7.54
CA ARG A 113 10.97 -24.87 6.92
C ARG A 113 9.74 -25.43 6.18
N LEU A 114 8.53 -25.09 6.60
CA LEU A 114 7.31 -25.45 5.88
C LEU A 114 7.06 -24.48 4.72
N THR A 115 7.13 -23.20 5.01
CA THR A 115 7.02 -22.07 4.08
C THR A 115 7.34 -20.77 4.82
N GLU A 116 7.85 -19.76 4.12
CA GLU A 116 7.96 -18.40 4.67
C GLU A 116 6.59 -17.68 4.74
N ASN A 117 5.53 -18.26 4.17
CA ASN A 117 4.17 -17.74 4.27
C ASN A 117 3.49 -18.23 5.55
N THR A 118 4.08 -17.91 6.68
CA THR A 118 3.49 -18.13 8.00
C THR A 118 2.50 -17.03 8.33
N ARG A 119 1.37 -17.36 8.93
CA ARG A 119 0.28 -16.41 9.22
C ARG A 119 -0.28 -16.62 10.62
N ALA A 120 -0.92 -15.55 11.13
CA ALA A 120 -1.77 -15.62 12.30
C ALA A 120 -3.09 -14.89 12.07
N ALA A 121 -4.20 -15.54 12.42
CA ALA A 121 -5.52 -14.92 12.47
C ALA A 121 -5.91 -14.65 13.91
N TYR A 122 -6.39 -13.47 14.21
CA TYR A 122 -6.82 -13.07 15.54
C TYR A 122 -7.97 -12.05 15.47
N PRO A 123 -8.85 -12.00 16.49
CA PRO A 123 -9.91 -11.01 16.54
C PRO A 123 -9.36 -9.57 16.56
N LEU A 124 -10.01 -8.65 15.84
CA LEU A 124 -9.60 -7.23 15.77
C LEU A 124 -9.44 -6.62 17.18
N ARG A 125 -10.31 -6.98 18.13
CA ARG A 125 -10.26 -6.52 19.53
C ARG A 125 -9.00 -6.94 20.32
N TYR A 126 -8.12 -7.77 19.73
CA TYR A 126 -6.83 -8.10 20.34
C TYR A 126 -5.79 -7.01 20.06
N ILE A 127 -6.02 -6.17 19.08
CA ILE A 127 -5.25 -4.93 18.86
C ILE A 127 -5.74 -3.91 19.89
N GLU A 128 -4.82 -3.37 20.69
CA GLU A 128 -5.14 -2.50 21.83
C GLU A 128 -5.90 -1.24 21.39
N ASN A 129 -5.47 -0.62 20.28
CA ASN A 129 -6.08 0.59 19.74
C ASN A 129 -6.99 0.27 18.53
N CYS A 130 -7.92 -0.68 18.66
CA CYS A 130 -8.89 -0.94 17.60
C CYS A 130 -10.15 -0.08 17.74
N SER A 131 -10.76 0.30 16.63
CA SER A 131 -12.10 0.89 16.59
C SER A 131 -13.14 -0.22 16.76
N ILE A 132 -13.81 -0.26 17.91
CA ILE A 132 -14.84 -1.29 18.22
C ILE A 132 -16.01 -1.17 17.24
N SER A 133 -16.37 0.03 16.80
CA SER A 133 -17.45 0.26 15.83
C SER A 133 -17.12 -0.27 14.42
N GLY A 134 -15.82 -0.40 14.08
CA GLY A 134 -15.39 -0.72 12.74
C GLY A 134 -15.76 0.33 11.68
N ILE A 135 -16.07 1.56 12.10
CA ILE A 135 -16.55 2.65 11.23
C ILE A 135 -15.60 3.85 11.35
N GLY A 136 -15.39 4.55 10.25
CA GLY A 136 -14.64 5.80 10.15
C GLY A 136 -15.33 6.82 9.26
N SER A 137 -14.92 8.08 9.37
CA SER A 137 -15.33 9.17 8.48
C SER A 137 -14.85 8.94 7.04
N HIS A 138 -15.19 9.84 6.12
CA HIS A 138 -14.52 9.89 4.81
C HIS A 138 -13.02 10.08 4.99
N PRO A 139 -12.17 9.40 4.20
CA PRO A 139 -10.73 9.45 4.38
C PRO A 139 -10.19 10.85 4.10
N LYS A 140 -9.39 11.37 5.02
CA LYS A 140 -8.58 12.57 4.80
C LYS A 140 -7.33 12.24 3.99
N THR A 141 -6.82 11.02 4.14
CA THR A 141 -5.61 10.54 3.46
C THR A 141 -5.80 9.14 2.90
N VAL A 142 -5.41 8.96 1.65
CA VAL A 142 -5.31 7.65 0.98
C VAL A 142 -3.86 7.39 0.63
N ILE A 143 -3.34 6.23 1.00
CA ILE A 143 -1.97 5.82 0.73
C ILE A 143 -1.98 4.58 -0.16
N PHE A 144 -1.35 4.68 -1.32
CA PHE A 144 -1.04 3.55 -2.19
C PHE A 144 0.38 3.09 -1.89
N LEU A 145 0.52 1.89 -1.35
CA LEU A 145 1.81 1.27 -1.04
C LEU A 145 2.28 0.45 -2.22
N THR A 146 3.50 0.69 -2.65
CA THR A 146 4.20 -0.11 -3.64
C THR A 146 5.56 -0.52 -3.12
N ALA A 147 6.12 -1.61 -3.64
CA ALA A 147 7.51 -2.01 -3.43
C ALA A 147 8.20 -2.06 -4.79
N ASP A 148 8.80 -0.94 -5.20
CA ASP A 148 9.50 -0.84 -6.47
C ASP A 148 10.88 -1.51 -6.40
N ALA A 149 11.07 -2.62 -7.13
CA ALA A 149 12.35 -3.31 -7.23
C ALA A 149 13.27 -2.75 -8.33
N PHE A 150 12.81 -1.81 -9.13
CA PHE A 150 13.65 -1.08 -10.09
C PHE A 150 14.47 0.02 -9.40
N GLY A 151 14.03 0.51 -8.23
CA GLY A 151 14.70 1.55 -7.47
C GLY A 151 14.58 2.94 -8.09
N VAL A 152 13.53 3.19 -8.86
CA VAL A 152 13.34 4.43 -9.64
C VAL A 152 12.14 5.26 -9.22
N LEU A 153 11.14 4.66 -8.55
CA LEU A 153 10.02 5.45 -8.03
C LEU A 153 10.44 6.26 -6.80
N PRO A 154 9.98 7.52 -6.69
CA PRO A 154 10.22 8.30 -5.49
C PRO A 154 9.62 7.62 -4.26
N PRO A 155 10.24 7.80 -3.07
CA PRO A 155 9.79 7.16 -1.86
C PRO A 155 8.41 7.63 -1.40
N ILE A 156 8.02 8.86 -1.77
CA ILE A 156 6.67 9.39 -1.60
C ILE A 156 6.35 10.39 -2.71
N ALA A 157 5.11 10.36 -3.19
CA ALA A 157 4.60 11.35 -4.14
C ALA A 157 3.11 11.59 -3.90
N LYS A 158 2.66 12.84 -4.08
CA LYS A 158 1.23 13.20 -4.08
C LYS A 158 0.67 12.95 -5.48
N LEU A 159 -0.54 12.43 -5.56
CA LEU A 159 -1.25 12.11 -6.79
C LEU A 159 -2.42 13.08 -7.02
N THR A 160 -2.66 13.47 -8.27
CA THR A 160 -3.94 14.05 -8.67
C THR A 160 -5.03 12.98 -8.67
N ARG A 161 -6.29 13.35 -8.81
CA ARG A 161 -7.40 12.39 -8.90
C ARG A 161 -7.19 11.40 -10.05
N GLU A 162 -6.83 11.87 -11.21
CA GLU A 162 -6.61 11.04 -12.41
C GLU A 162 -5.38 10.13 -12.23
N GLN A 163 -4.32 10.63 -11.61
CA GLN A 163 -3.16 9.80 -11.24
C GLN A 163 -3.52 8.75 -10.20
N ALA A 164 -4.37 9.09 -9.22
CA ALA A 164 -4.86 8.11 -8.26
C ALA A 164 -5.64 6.99 -8.95
N MET A 165 -6.55 7.32 -9.88
CA MET A 165 -7.28 6.32 -10.67
C MET A 165 -6.33 5.48 -11.55
N TYR A 166 -5.34 6.08 -12.18
CA TYR A 166 -4.32 5.39 -12.99
C TYR A 166 -3.52 4.39 -12.15
N HIS A 167 -2.99 4.82 -11.01
CA HIS A 167 -2.21 3.95 -10.12
C HIS A 167 -3.08 2.89 -9.43
N PHE A 168 -4.33 3.20 -9.14
CA PHE A 168 -5.30 2.22 -8.64
C PHE A 168 -5.59 1.13 -9.66
N LEU A 169 -5.84 1.48 -10.93
CA LEU A 169 -6.01 0.52 -12.03
C LEU A 169 -4.73 -0.30 -12.26
N SER A 170 -3.57 0.33 -12.18
CA SER A 170 -2.30 -0.37 -12.37
C SER A 170 -2.01 -1.35 -11.23
N GLY A 171 -2.24 -0.95 -9.96
CA GLY A 171 -1.95 -1.77 -8.78
C GLY A 171 -0.52 -2.31 -8.79
N TYR A 172 0.45 -1.44 -9.15
CA TYR A 172 1.85 -1.82 -9.33
C TYR A 172 2.56 -2.12 -8.01
N THR A 173 3.29 -3.21 -8.00
CA THR A 173 4.32 -3.53 -7.00
C THR A 173 5.29 -4.57 -7.54
N SER A 174 6.33 -4.90 -6.79
CA SER A 174 7.11 -6.12 -6.99
C SER A 174 6.75 -7.14 -5.93
N LYS A 175 6.36 -8.36 -6.33
CA LYS A 175 6.22 -9.48 -5.40
C LYS A 175 7.59 -9.78 -4.80
N LEU A 176 7.67 -9.78 -3.49
CA LEU A 176 8.92 -9.99 -2.77
C LEU A 176 9.12 -11.48 -2.47
N ALA A 177 10.38 -11.88 -2.25
CA ALA A 177 10.70 -13.22 -1.78
C ALA A 177 9.89 -13.54 -0.50
N GLY A 178 9.37 -14.79 -0.42
CA GLY A 178 8.55 -15.24 0.71
C GLY A 178 7.14 -14.65 0.80
N THR A 179 6.66 -13.90 -0.22
CA THR A 179 5.25 -13.46 -0.27
C THR A 179 4.33 -14.52 -0.86
N GLU A 180 4.84 -15.30 -1.80
CA GLU A 180 4.15 -16.43 -2.45
C GLU A 180 5.13 -17.58 -2.64
N ARG A 181 4.60 -18.82 -2.76
CA ARG A 181 5.42 -20.01 -2.99
C ARG A 181 6.18 -19.90 -4.31
N GLY A 182 7.49 -20.11 -4.27
CA GLY A 182 8.36 -20.11 -5.47
C GLY A 182 8.90 -18.73 -5.88
N ILE A 183 8.55 -17.65 -5.16
CA ILE A 183 9.11 -16.32 -5.39
C ILE A 183 10.42 -16.20 -4.59
N THR A 184 11.55 -16.28 -5.29
CA THR A 184 12.91 -16.18 -4.71
C THR A 184 13.60 -14.84 -4.97
N ALA A 185 13.11 -14.07 -5.95
CA ALA A 185 13.57 -12.72 -6.28
C ALA A 185 12.35 -11.83 -6.60
N PRO A 186 12.45 -10.50 -6.44
CA PRO A 186 11.35 -9.60 -6.75
C PRO A 186 10.88 -9.74 -8.20
N GLN A 187 9.57 -9.84 -8.39
CA GLN A 187 8.94 -9.93 -9.70
C GLN A 187 7.93 -8.79 -9.87
N VAL A 188 8.04 -8.05 -10.95
CA VAL A 188 7.07 -7.02 -11.32
C VAL A 188 5.68 -7.61 -11.40
N THR A 189 4.74 -6.97 -10.76
CA THR A 189 3.35 -7.38 -10.70
C THR A 189 2.43 -6.18 -10.82
N PHE A 190 1.41 -6.34 -11.64
CA PHE A 190 0.29 -5.42 -11.73
C PHE A 190 -0.97 -6.18 -11.32
N SER A 191 -1.68 -5.65 -10.33
CA SER A 191 -2.93 -6.22 -9.84
C SER A 191 -3.96 -5.11 -9.71
N ALA A 192 -4.84 -5.01 -10.67
CA ALA A 192 -5.83 -3.95 -10.74
C ALA A 192 -6.56 -3.76 -9.40
N CYS A 193 -6.76 -2.52 -9.00
CA CYS A 193 -7.38 -2.12 -7.74
C CYS A 193 -6.67 -2.65 -6.49
N PHE A 194 -5.36 -3.01 -6.58
CA PHE A 194 -4.59 -3.66 -5.51
C PHE A 194 -5.18 -4.99 -5.01
N GLY A 195 -6.01 -5.65 -5.84
CA GLY A 195 -6.68 -6.87 -5.41
C GLY A 195 -7.58 -7.46 -6.50
N GLN A 196 -7.11 -7.53 -7.75
CA GLN A 196 -7.91 -7.92 -8.92
C GLN A 196 -8.72 -9.21 -8.70
N CYS A 197 -8.17 -10.20 -7.99
CA CYS A 197 -8.87 -11.45 -7.71
C CYS A 197 -10.12 -11.30 -6.81
N PHE A 198 -10.30 -10.15 -6.16
CA PHE A 198 -11.41 -9.87 -5.25
C PHE A 198 -12.56 -9.06 -5.86
N PHE A 199 -12.37 -8.60 -7.10
CA PHE A 199 -13.29 -7.68 -7.77
C PHE A 199 -13.94 -8.33 -9.00
N PRO A 200 -15.23 -8.68 -8.94
CA PRO A 200 -15.93 -9.44 -10.01
C PRO A 200 -16.39 -8.60 -11.20
N LEU A 201 -16.37 -7.27 -11.08
CA LEU A 201 -16.71 -6.36 -12.19
C LEU A 201 -15.43 -5.86 -12.87
N PRO A 202 -15.52 -5.23 -14.06
CA PRO A 202 -14.36 -4.60 -14.70
C PRO A 202 -13.66 -3.63 -13.77
N PRO A 203 -12.30 -3.61 -13.72
CA PRO A 203 -11.55 -2.74 -12.82
C PRO A 203 -11.86 -1.25 -12.98
N THR A 204 -12.21 -0.80 -14.17
CA THR A 204 -12.61 0.58 -14.48
C THR A 204 -13.83 1.02 -13.69
N VAL A 205 -14.79 0.12 -13.41
CA VAL A 205 -15.95 0.43 -12.55
C VAL A 205 -15.50 0.86 -11.15
N TYR A 206 -14.52 0.17 -10.56
CA TYR A 206 -14.00 0.51 -9.22
C TYR A 206 -13.14 1.76 -9.24
N ALA A 207 -12.38 1.99 -10.31
CA ALA A 207 -11.61 3.21 -10.49
C ALA A 207 -12.52 4.43 -10.63
N ASP A 208 -13.62 4.31 -11.38
CA ASP A 208 -14.60 5.37 -11.50
C ASP A 208 -15.29 5.67 -10.17
N MET A 209 -15.63 4.64 -9.39
CA MET A 209 -16.15 4.82 -8.03
C MET A 209 -15.14 5.55 -7.12
N LEU A 210 -13.86 5.18 -7.19
CA LEU A 210 -12.81 5.90 -6.46
C LEU A 210 -12.73 7.35 -6.91
N GLY A 211 -12.72 7.60 -8.23
CA GLY A 211 -12.71 8.95 -8.80
C GLY A 211 -13.88 9.81 -8.34
N GLN A 212 -15.09 9.24 -8.30
CA GLN A 212 -16.30 9.89 -7.78
C GLN A 212 -16.19 10.22 -6.29
N ARG A 213 -15.67 9.29 -5.46
CA ARG A 213 -15.45 9.55 -4.04
C ARG A 213 -14.42 10.67 -3.83
N LEU A 214 -13.32 10.68 -4.57
CA LEU A 214 -12.32 11.75 -4.50
C LEU A 214 -12.87 13.10 -4.99
N GLU A 215 -13.76 13.12 -5.97
CA GLU A 215 -14.43 14.34 -6.44
C GLU A 215 -15.42 14.90 -5.40
N GLN A 216 -16.18 14.01 -4.75
CA GLN A 216 -17.10 14.39 -3.66
C GLN A 216 -16.37 14.87 -2.39
N HIS A 217 -15.13 14.40 -2.19
CA HIS A 217 -14.30 14.74 -1.03
C HIS A 217 -12.94 15.33 -1.46
N PRO A 218 -12.92 16.57 -1.99
CA PRO A 218 -11.73 17.18 -2.57
C PRO A 218 -10.59 17.42 -1.55
N ASP A 219 -10.90 17.41 -0.25
CA ASP A 219 -9.92 17.50 0.83
C ASP A 219 -9.18 16.20 1.09
N THR A 220 -9.56 15.11 0.42
CA THR A 220 -8.83 13.83 0.49
C THR A 220 -7.52 13.92 -0.28
N ASN A 221 -6.41 13.80 0.42
CA ASN A 221 -5.08 13.71 -0.20
C ASN A 221 -4.73 12.27 -0.54
N VAL A 222 -4.22 12.04 -1.74
CA VAL A 222 -3.75 10.71 -2.19
C VAL A 222 -2.24 10.71 -2.37
N TYR A 223 -1.55 9.75 -1.75
CA TYR A 223 -0.11 9.60 -1.84
C TYR A 223 0.25 8.19 -2.33
N LEU A 224 1.25 8.13 -3.22
CA LEU A 224 1.96 6.90 -3.55
C LEU A 224 3.20 6.83 -2.65
N VAL A 225 3.35 5.75 -1.90
CA VAL A 225 4.50 5.51 -1.01
C VAL A 225 5.23 4.25 -1.45
N ASN A 226 6.50 4.41 -1.81
CA ASN A 226 7.37 3.33 -2.23
C ASN A 226 8.15 2.78 -1.03
N THR A 227 7.92 1.52 -0.70
CA THR A 227 8.63 0.77 0.35
C THR A 227 9.71 -0.16 -0.22
N GLY A 228 9.99 -0.05 -1.52
CA GLY A 228 10.92 -0.88 -2.27
C GLY A 228 12.37 -0.42 -2.16
N TRP A 229 13.05 -0.33 -3.29
CA TRP A 229 14.48 -0.06 -3.39
C TRP A 229 14.79 1.39 -3.75
N SER A 230 16.01 1.81 -3.45
CA SER A 230 16.61 3.10 -3.77
C SER A 230 18.11 2.92 -3.99
N GLY A 231 18.73 3.78 -4.79
CA GLY A 231 20.16 3.72 -5.11
C GLY A 231 20.55 2.60 -6.05
N GLY A 232 19.60 2.04 -6.75
CA GLY A 232 19.76 0.92 -7.68
C GLY A 232 18.58 -0.03 -7.64
N ALA A 233 18.49 -0.92 -8.63
CA ALA A 233 17.53 -2.01 -8.63
C ALA A 233 17.86 -3.06 -7.56
N TYR A 234 16.93 -4.01 -7.34
CA TYR A 234 17.20 -5.18 -6.51
C TYR A 234 18.53 -5.85 -6.87
N GLY A 235 19.34 -6.15 -5.87
CA GLY A 235 20.68 -6.72 -6.04
C GLY A 235 21.80 -5.68 -6.12
N VAL A 236 21.49 -4.41 -6.38
CA VAL A 236 22.44 -3.28 -6.41
C VAL A 236 22.10 -2.25 -5.35
N GLY A 237 20.88 -1.74 -5.39
CA GLY A 237 20.36 -0.79 -4.41
C GLY A 237 20.02 -1.42 -3.07
N HIS A 238 19.53 -0.61 -2.16
CA HIS A 238 19.09 -1.03 -0.83
C HIS A 238 17.62 -0.69 -0.61
N ARG A 239 16.95 -1.46 0.23
CA ARG A 239 15.55 -1.20 0.55
C ARG A 239 15.43 0.08 1.38
N ILE A 240 14.42 0.90 1.05
CA ILE A 240 14.08 2.10 1.82
C ILE A 240 13.81 1.71 3.26
N SER A 241 14.45 2.37 4.22
CA SER A 241 14.35 2.00 5.63
C SER A 241 12.93 2.20 6.14
N ILE A 242 12.46 1.30 7.00
CA ILE A 242 11.14 1.41 7.64
C ILE A 242 11.01 2.71 8.45
N LYS A 243 12.10 3.21 9.02
CA LYS A 243 12.15 4.50 9.74
C LYS A 243 11.75 5.65 8.81
N HIS A 244 12.34 5.73 7.62
CA HIS A 244 12.00 6.78 6.65
C HIS A 244 10.59 6.58 6.08
N THR A 245 10.17 5.33 5.83
CA THR A 245 8.80 5.05 5.38
C THR A 245 7.77 5.51 6.40
N ARG A 246 7.97 5.19 7.68
CA ARG A 246 7.09 5.65 8.76
C ARG A 246 7.07 7.19 8.87
N ALA A 247 8.23 7.84 8.77
CA ALA A 247 8.28 9.31 8.78
C ALA A 247 7.47 9.92 7.63
N MET A 248 7.57 9.37 6.41
CA MET A 248 6.79 9.84 5.25
C MET A 248 5.29 9.61 5.43
N VAL A 249 4.91 8.43 5.91
CA VAL A 249 3.49 8.12 6.19
C VAL A 249 2.94 9.02 7.29
N SER A 250 3.66 9.20 8.40
CA SER A 250 3.24 10.10 9.49
C SER A 250 3.08 11.54 8.98
N ALA A 251 4.03 12.05 8.18
CA ALA A 251 3.93 13.38 7.59
C ALA A 251 2.70 13.55 6.68
N ALA A 252 2.37 12.51 5.89
CA ALA A 252 1.16 12.50 5.06
C ALA A 252 -0.12 12.49 5.90
N LEU A 253 -0.16 11.68 6.96
CA LEU A 253 -1.32 11.53 7.84
C LEU A 253 -1.57 12.77 8.72
N ASN A 254 -0.52 13.45 9.16
CA ASN A 254 -0.60 14.66 10.00
C ASN A 254 -0.88 15.93 9.20
N GLY A 255 -0.85 15.86 7.84
CA GLY A 255 -1.04 17.03 6.98
C GLY A 255 0.24 17.87 6.79
N ASP A 256 1.41 17.42 7.29
CA ASP A 256 2.69 18.14 7.15
C ASP A 256 3.07 18.36 5.69
N LEU A 257 2.56 17.51 4.80
CA LEU A 257 2.81 17.58 3.36
C LEU A 257 1.85 18.51 2.60
N GLU A 258 0.84 19.11 3.24
CA GLU A 258 -0.11 20.00 2.55
C GLU A 258 0.52 21.35 2.19
N THR A 259 1.52 21.81 2.95
CA THR A 259 2.16 23.11 2.80
C THR A 259 3.54 23.08 2.15
N VAL A 260 4.09 21.89 1.85
CA VAL A 260 5.40 21.77 1.22
C VAL A 260 5.34 22.06 -0.28
N LYS A 261 6.48 22.42 -0.86
CA LYS A 261 6.61 22.54 -2.31
C LYS A 261 6.76 21.18 -2.95
N TYR A 262 6.17 21.03 -4.14
CA TYR A 262 6.23 19.82 -4.94
C TYR A 262 6.89 20.06 -6.27
N LYS A 263 7.60 19.07 -6.77
CA LYS A 263 8.15 19.03 -8.13
C LYS A 263 7.62 17.81 -8.86
N ALA A 264 7.09 18.01 -10.07
CA ALA A 264 6.65 16.89 -10.89
C ALA A 264 7.85 16.04 -11.33
N HIS A 265 7.73 14.71 -11.15
CA HIS A 265 8.74 13.78 -11.66
C HIS A 265 8.72 13.77 -13.20
N PRO A 266 9.87 13.90 -13.90
CA PRO A 266 9.87 14.10 -15.35
C PRO A 266 9.26 12.92 -16.13
N ILE A 267 9.45 11.70 -15.66
CA ILE A 267 8.96 10.47 -16.32
C ILE A 267 7.60 10.07 -15.77
N PHE A 268 7.45 9.91 -14.46
CA PHE A 268 6.21 9.41 -13.84
C PHE A 268 5.14 10.49 -13.62
N LYS A 269 5.46 11.77 -13.82
CA LYS A 269 4.58 12.96 -13.68
C LYS A 269 3.98 13.18 -12.29
N ILE A 270 4.19 12.26 -11.36
CA ILE A 270 3.72 12.35 -9.98
C ILE A 270 4.43 13.47 -9.21
N LEU A 271 3.76 14.07 -8.22
CA LEU A 271 4.26 15.21 -7.49
C LEU A 271 5.11 14.78 -6.28
N VAL A 272 6.43 15.00 -6.38
CA VAL A 272 7.40 14.65 -5.34
C VAL A 272 7.58 15.83 -4.40
N PRO A 273 7.40 15.67 -3.06
CA PRO A 273 7.65 16.75 -2.11
C PRO A 273 9.15 17.08 -2.05
N GLU A 274 9.46 18.38 -1.99
CA GLU A 274 10.86 18.81 -1.87
C GLU A 274 11.44 18.53 -0.48
N THR A 275 10.58 18.48 0.54
CA THR A 275 10.97 18.19 1.93
C THR A 275 9.94 17.30 2.61
N VAL A 276 10.42 16.41 3.49
CA VAL A 276 9.59 15.60 4.39
C VAL A 276 10.27 15.59 5.77
N PRO A 277 9.55 15.90 6.87
CA PRO A 277 10.13 15.84 8.21
C PRO A 277 10.77 14.48 8.52
N GLY A 278 11.97 14.48 9.05
CA GLY A 278 12.69 13.26 9.43
C GLY A 278 13.24 12.41 8.29
N VAL A 279 13.13 12.89 7.04
CA VAL A 279 13.62 12.18 5.84
C VAL A 279 14.73 12.98 5.15
N PRO A 280 15.88 12.38 4.86
CA PRO A 280 16.95 13.07 4.14
C PRO A 280 16.49 13.51 2.74
N HIS A 281 16.73 14.79 2.40
CA HIS A 281 16.31 15.38 1.13
C HIS A 281 16.82 14.59 -0.10
N ARG A 282 18.02 14.01 -0.01
CA ARG A 282 18.64 13.25 -1.10
C ARG A 282 17.78 12.09 -1.58
N ILE A 283 17.10 11.37 -0.65
CA ILE A 283 16.35 10.16 -1.01
C ILE A 283 14.98 10.47 -1.64
N LEU A 284 14.46 11.68 -1.48
CA LEU A 284 13.16 12.07 -2.05
C LEU A 284 13.18 12.09 -3.58
N ASN A 285 14.33 12.40 -4.17
CA ASN A 285 14.54 12.23 -5.62
C ASN A 285 15.43 11.00 -5.86
N PRO A 286 14.88 9.87 -6.36
CA PRO A 286 15.64 8.63 -6.54
C PRO A 286 16.90 8.80 -7.41
N GLN A 287 16.85 9.64 -8.43
CA GLN A 287 18.02 9.91 -9.28
C GLN A 287 19.24 10.34 -8.49
N ASN A 288 19.07 11.09 -7.39
CA ASN A 288 20.17 11.54 -6.55
C ASN A 288 20.82 10.40 -5.73
N THR A 289 20.19 9.25 -5.69
CA THR A 289 20.67 8.09 -4.91
C THR A 289 21.46 7.09 -5.77
N TRP A 290 21.37 7.20 -7.09
CA TRP A 290 22.10 6.35 -8.03
C TRP A 290 23.49 6.92 -8.29
N ASP A 291 24.47 6.03 -8.48
CA ASP A 291 25.85 6.42 -8.86
C ASP A 291 25.92 6.75 -10.36
N ASP A 292 25.05 6.15 -11.19
CA ASP A 292 24.95 6.35 -12.62
C ASP A 292 23.58 6.91 -13.00
N ALA A 293 23.57 8.16 -13.47
CA ALA A 293 22.35 8.87 -13.86
C ALA A 293 21.73 8.32 -15.16
N GLU A 294 22.55 7.79 -16.09
CA GLU A 294 22.05 7.19 -17.33
C GLU A 294 21.39 5.85 -17.06
N ALA A 295 22.00 5.03 -16.19
CA ALA A 295 21.42 3.78 -15.72
C ALA A 295 20.07 4.01 -15.01
N TYR A 296 19.96 5.06 -14.16
CA TYR A 296 18.70 5.48 -13.57
C TYR A 296 17.65 5.78 -14.65
N GLN A 297 18.00 6.61 -15.62
CA GLN A 297 17.07 7.02 -16.68
C GLN A 297 16.59 5.83 -17.50
N HIS A 298 17.50 4.95 -17.91
CA HIS A 298 17.16 3.73 -18.64
C HIS A 298 16.16 2.86 -17.84
N GLN A 299 16.43 2.67 -16.57
CA GLN A 299 15.59 1.84 -15.69
C GLN A 299 14.22 2.49 -15.43
N ALA A 300 14.18 3.83 -15.32
CA ALA A 300 12.93 4.56 -15.13
C ALA A 300 12.03 4.50 -16.38
N TRP A 301 12.62 4.61 -17.58
CA TRP A 301 11.89 4.45 -18.84
C TRP A 301 11.41 3.01 -19.05
N GLU A 302 12.20 2.02 -18.65
CA GLU A 302 11.78 0.61 -18.67
C GLU A 302 10.52 0.40 -17.81
N LEU A 303 10.49 0.95 -16.59
CA LEU A 303 9.30 0.86 -15.73
C LEU A 303 8.13 1.65 -16.33
N ALA A 304 8.36 2.83 -16.90
CA ALA A 304 7.32 3.62 -17.56
C ALA A 304 6.66 2.86 -18.72
N ARG A 305 7.44 2.17 -19.55
CA ARG A 305 6.93 1.30 -20.61
C ARG A 305 6.07 0.18 -20.05
N ARG A 306 6.50 -0.50 -18.97
CA ARG A 306 5.71 -1.56 -18.35
C ARG A 306 4.37 -1.06 -17.80
N PHE A 307 4.32 0.15 -17.26
CA PHE A 307 3.06 0.79 -16.89
C PHE A 307 2.15 0.99 -18.09
N ALA A 308 2.68 1.54 -19.18
CA ALA A 308 1.92 1.78 -20.40
C ALA A 308 1.40 0.47 -21.04
N ASP A 309 2.24 -0.55 -21.12
CA ASP A 309 1.87 -1.87 -21.66
C ASP A 309 0.78 -2.52 -20.80
N ASN A 310 0.93 -2.48 -19.46
CA ASN A 310 -0.10 -2.98 -18.56
C ASN A 310 -1.42 -2.21 -18.74
N PHE A 311 -1.36 -0.91 -18.97
CA PHE A 311 -2.55 -0.07 -19.05
C PHE A 311 -3.38 -0.30 -20.31
N GLN A 312 -2.83 -0.90 -21.37
CA GLN A 312 -3.54 -1.23 -22.63
C GLN A 312 -4.77 -2.13 -22.41
N GLN A 313 -4.78 -2.94 -21.34
CA GLN A 313 -5.92 -3.77 -21.00
C GLN A 313 -7.17 -2.99 -20.56
N PHE A 314 -7.02 -1.72 -20.17
CA PHE A 314 -8.11 -0.84 -19.70
C PHE A 314 -8.56 0.10 -20.81
N SER A 315 -9.00 -0.48 -21.94
CA SER A 315 -9.41 0.28 -23.14
C SER A 315 -10.64 1.17 -22.95
N ASP A 316 -11.43 0.91 -21.91
CA ASP A 316 -12.60 1.66 -21.48
C ASP A 316 -12.29 2.79 -20.47
N ALA A 317 -11.04 2.92 -20.04
CA ALA A 317 -10.61 4.05 -19.19
C ALA A 317 -10.69 5.39 -19.95
N SER A 318 -11.07 6.46 -19.25
CA SER A 318 -11.15 7.79 -19.86
C SER A 318 -9.77 8.29 -20.32
N GLN A 319 -9.76 9.15 -21.36
CA GLN A 319 -8.52 9.75 -21.87
C GLN A 319 -7.76 10.52 -20.79
N GLN A 320 -8.44 11.14 -19.84
CA GLN A 320 -7.82 11.86 -18.72
C GLN A 320 -7.01 10.92 -17.82
N ILE A 321 -7.55 9.73 -17.55
CA ILE A 321 -6.84 8.71 -16.75
C ILE A 321 -5.63 8.19 -17.53
N ILE A 322 -5.79 7.86 -18.82
CA ILE A 322 -4.68 7.38 -19.68
C ILE A 322 -3.54 8.39 -19.72
N GLN A 323 -3.85 9.69 -19.91
CA GLN A 323 -2.88 10.77 -19.95
C GLN A 323 -2.20 11.07 -18.61
N ALA A 324 -2.81 10.66 -17.49
CA ALA A 324 -2.23 10.81 -16.16
C ALA A 324 -1.10 9.80 -15.86
N GLY A 325 -0.93 8.79 -16.71
CA GLY A 325 0.15 7.81 -16.62
C GLY A 325 1.54 8.41 -16.90
N PRO A 326 2.60 7.60 -16.77
CA PRO A 326 3.97 8.02 -17.08
C PRO A 326 4.11 8.59 -18.49
N ALA A 327 5.12 9.44 -18.68
CA ALA A 327 5.53 9.86 -20.02
C ALA A 327 6.02 8.62 -20.80
N LEU A 328 5.80 8.63 -22.12
CA LEU A 328 6.46 7.70 -23.03
C LEU A 328 7.62 8.45 -23.69
N GLU A 329 8.76 7.79 -23.84
CA GLU A 329 9.86 8.33 -24.65
C GLU A 329 9.30 8.71 -26.02
N ALA A 330 9.63 9.93 -26.49
CA ALA A 330 9.42 10.26 -27.88
C ALA A 330 10.28 9.28 -28.70
N SER A 331 9.64 8.46 -29.51
CA SER A 331 10.28 7.52 -30.43
C SER A 331 11.17 8.24 -31.46
#